data_05582e940d4c432bb1991e9b5d60af51
#
_entry.id   05582e940d4c432bb1991e9b5d60af51
#
_cell.length_a   1.000
_cell.length_b   1.000
_cell.length_c   1.000
_cell.angle_alpha   90.00
_cell.angle_beta   90.00
_cell.angle_gamma   90.00
#
_symmetry.space_group_name_H-M   'P 1'
#
loop_
_entity.id
_entity.type
_entity.pdbx_description
1 polymer ?
#
loop_
_entity_poly.entity_id
_entity_poly.type
_entity_poly.pdbx_seq_one_letter_code
_entity_poly.pdbx_strand_id
1 'polypeptide(L)'
;MRRSQQGFTLVEMMVGLAILSIVGVAMAGTFLVASRAVSNEARTISADEAVSSASLWLTRDLNSAAALPALPVTINSVTTLTLTYGSPPVVVVYSVNSNRDLVRTVNGAATTAARGITSVTVTAAGCYATVTIQPSATGATAATFNVSNRPGGCW
;
A
#
# COMPACT_ATOMS: atom_id res chain seq x y z
N MET A 1 46.66 -20.65 51.58
CA MET A 1 45.64 -21.50 50.87
C MET A 1 45.89 -21.42 49.39
N ARG A 2 46.44 -22.46 48.73
CA ARG A 2 46.59 -22.53 47.28
C ARG A 2 45.25 -23.02 46.70
N ARG A 3 44.54 -22.18 45.96
CA ARG A 3 43.41 -22.61 45.14
C ARG A 3 43.97 -23.49 44.02
N SER A 4 43.53 -24.76 43.95
CA SER A 4 43.80 -25.64 42.81
C SER A 4 43.11 -25.05 41.57
N GLN A 5 43.90 -24.61 40.60
CA GLN A 5 43.39 -24.27 39.31
C GLN A 5 43.11 -25.60 38.57
N GLN A 6 41.84 -26.01 38.55
CA GLN A 6 41.38 -27.10 37.73
C GLN A 6 41.24 -26.54 36.29
N GLY A 7 42.10 -27.01 35.40
CA GLY A 7 42.03 -26.70 33.96
C GLY A 7 40.85 -27.45 33.32
N PHE A 8 40.21 -26.85 32.34
CA PHE A 8 39.20 -27.50 31.50
C PHE A 8 39.79 -28.74 30.79
N THR A 9 39.05 -29.82 30.78
CA THR A 9 39.43 -31.02 30.04
C THR A 9 39.15 -30.83 28.54
N LEU A 10 39.91 -31.49 27.67
CA LEU A 10 39.73 -31.42 26.20
C LEU A 10 38.32 -31.89 25.79
N VAL A 11 37.78 -32.88 26.50
CA VAL A 11 36.41 -33.43 26.29
C VAL A 11 35.34 -32.38 26.61
N GLU A 12 35.51 -31.62 27.68
CA GLU A 12 34.56 -30.57 28.09
C GLU A 12 34.52 -29.44 27.08
N MET A 13 35.65 -29.08 26.49
CA MET A 13 35.71 -28.12 25.38
C MET A 13 35.02 -28.64 24.11
N MET A 14 35.21 -29.93 23.75
CA MET A 14 34.53 -30.52 22.59
C MET A 14 33.01 -30.57 22.76
N VAL A 15 32.53 -30.95 23.95
CA VAL A 15 31.09 -30.98 24.25
C VAL A 15 30.50 -29.56 24.22
N GLY A 16 31.22 -28.60 24.81
CA GLY A 16 30.81 -27.19 24.77
C GLY A 16 30.68 -26.65 23.37
N LEU A 17 31.64 -26.91 22.50
CA LEU A 17 31.59 -26.50 21.10
C LEU A 17 30.45 -27.19 20.32
N ALA A 18 30.19 -28.47 20.57
CA ALA A 18 29.08 -29.19 19.97
C ALA A 18 27.72 -28.58 20.33
N ILE A 19 27.50 -28.28 21.60
CA ILE A 19 26.26 -27.61 22.07
C ILE A 19 26.13 -26.21 21.48
N LEU A 20 27.21 -25.44 21.48
CA LEU A 20 27.22 -24.08 20.94
C LEU A 20 26.89 -24.07 19.44
N SER A 21 27.36 -25.06 18.67
CA SER A 21 27.05 -25.17 17.24
C SER A 21 25.57 -25.47 16.98
N ILE A 22 24.94 -26.31 17.77
CA ILE A 22 23.52 -26.64 17.66
C ILE A 22 22.67 -25.40 17.98
N VAL A 23 22.99 -24.70 19.07
CA VAL A 23 22.30 -23.46 19.45
C VAL A 23 22.47 -22.38 18.37
N GLY A 24 23.68 -22.23 17.83
CA GLY A 24 23.99 -21.28 16.77
C GLY A 24 23.14 -21.50 15.49
N VAL A 25 23.02 -22.77 15.06
CA VAL A 25 22.19 -23.12 13.91
C VAL A 25 20.71 -22.85 14.17
N ALA A 26 20.21 -23.18 15.36
CA ALA A 26 18.82 -22.90 15.73
C ALA A 26 18.51 -21.39 15.75
N MET A 27 19.42 -20.57 16.31
CA MET A 27 19.28 -19.11 16.29
C MET A 27 19.34 -18.51 14.89
N ALA A 28 20.23 -19.01 14.02
CA ALA A 28 20.32 -18.55 12.64
C ALA A 28 19.00 -18.82 11.86
N GLY A 29 18.38 -19.98 12.08
CA GLY A 29 17.10 -20.35 11.49
C GLY A 29 15.98 -19.41 11.88
N THR A 30 15.85 -19.11 13.19
CA THR A 30 14.81 -18.20 13.67
C THR A 30 14.99 -16.77 13.16
N PHE A 31 16.24 -16.30 13.06
CA PHE A 31 16.54 -14.97 12.52
C PHE A 31 16.14 -14.85 11.04
N LEU A 32 16.40 -15.88 10.23
CA LEU A 32 16.00 -15.88 8.82
C LEU A 32 14.48 -15.86 8.63
N VAL A 33 13.74 -16.59 9.45
CA VAL A 33 12.27 -16.57 9.40
C VAL A 33 11.74 -15.21 9.84
N ALA A 34 12.24 -14.66 10.94
CA ALA A 34 11.84 -13.35 11.44
C ALA A 34 12.11 -12.23 10.41
N SER A 35 13.28 -12.22 9.77
CA SER A 35 13.62 -11.20 8.78
C SER A 35 12.70 -11.25 7.54
N ARG A 36 12.28 -12.44 7.11
CA ARG A 36 11.30 -12.60 6.01
C ARG A 36 9.90 -12.12 6.42
N ALA A 37 9.47 -12.42 7.63
CA ALA A 37 8.19 -11.96 8.14
C ALA A 37 8.11 -10.43 8.17
N VAL A 38 9.11 -9.75 8.73
CA VAL A 38 9.18 -8.28 8.79
C VAL A 38 9.13 -7.66 7.38
N SER A 39 9.84 -8.23 6.40
CA SER A 39 9.84 -7.70 5.03
C SER A 39 8.47 -7.85 4.35
N ASN A 40 7.73 -8.92 4.63
CA ASN A 40 6.39 -9.12 4.09
C ASN A 40 5.38 -8.17 4.75
N GLU A 41 5.45 -8.01 6.07
CA GLU A 41 4.60 -7.05 6.80
C GLU A 41 4.81 -5.62 6.32
N ALA A 42 6.06 -5.18 6.12
CA ALA A 42 6.36 -3.86 5.60
C ALA A 42 5.72 -3.60 4.22
N ARG A 43 5.67 -4.61 3.34
CA ARG A 43 5.01 -4.51 2.04
C ARG A 43 3.49 -4.38 2.17
N THR A 44 2.89 -5.15 3.06
CA THR A 44 1.45 -5.08 3.32
C THR A 44 1.06 -3.73 3.88
N ILE A 45 1.78 -3.24 4.88
CA ILE A 45 1.56 -1.91 5.47
C ILE A 45 1.67 -0.81 4.40
N SER A 46 2.69 -0.86 3.53
CA SER A 46 2.83 0.15 2.48
C SER A 46 1.71 0.10 1.44
N ALA A 47 1.17 -1.09 1.15
CA ALA A 47 0.02 -1.25 0.26
C ALA A 47 -1.27 -0.69 0.89
N ASP A 48 -1.49 -0.96 2.17
CA ASP A 48 -2.65 -0.46 2.92
C ASP A 48 -2.61 1.07 3.08
N GLU A 49 -1.44 1.64 3.32
CA GLU A 49 -1.24 3.10 3.36
C GLU A 49 -1.54 3.73 2.00
N ALA A 50 -1.07 3.12 0.91
CA ALA A 50 -1.34 3.58 -0.45
C ALA A 50 -2.84 3.58 -0.76
N VAL A 51 -3.54 2.48 -0.44
CA VAL A 51 -4.99 2.36 -0.62
C VAL A 51 -5.74 3.37 0.23
N SER A 52 -5.38 3.51 1.50
CA SER A 52 -6.01 4.45 2.43
C SER A 52 -5.87 5.89 1.94
N SER A 53 -4.67 6.30 1.56
CA SER A 53 -4.41 7.65 1.03
C SER A 53 -5.18 7.91 -0.26
N ALA A 54 -5.15 6.96 -1.21
CA ALA A 54 -5.89 7.07 -2.47
C ALA A 54 -7.40 7.15 -2.23
N SER A 55 -7.94 6.32 -1.33
CA SER A 55 -9.38 6.28 -1.04
C SER A 55 -9.90 7.58 -0.44
N LEU A 56 -9.14 8.22 0.44
CA LEU A 56 -9.50 9.51 1.04
C LEU A 56 -9.66 10.61 -0.02
N TRP A 57 -8.67 10.72 -0.92
CA TRP A 57 -8.71 11.73 -1.98
C TRP A 57 -9.82 11.45 -3.00
N LEU A 58 -9.94 10.21 -3.45
CA LEU A 58 -10.96 9.81 -4.43
C LEU A 58 -12.37 9.98 -3.87
N THR A 59 -12.62 9.54 -2.64
CA THR A 59 -13.92 9.70 -1.98
C THR A 59 -14.29 11.17 -1.87
N ARG A 60 -13.38 12.01 -1.42
CA ARG A 60 -13.61 13.44 -1.28
C ARG A 60 -13.98 14.10 -2.61
N ASP A 61 -13.18 13.85 -3.65
CA ASP A 61 -13.35 14.52 -4.92
C ASP A 61 -14.55 13.96 -5.71
N LEU A 62 -14.79 12.65 -5.64
CA LEU A 62 -15.97 12.03 -6.23
C LEU A 62 -17.26 12.53 -5.57
N ASN A 63 -17.31 12.61 -4.23
CA ASN A 63 -18.47 13.18 -3.52
C ASN A 63 -18.73 14.66 -3.85
N SER A 64 -17.70 15.38 -4.27
CA SER A 64 -17.80 16.81 -4.62
C SER A 64 -18.08 17.03 -6.10
N ALA A 65 -17.91 16.01 -6.96
CA ALA A 65 -18.08 16.14 -8.40
C ALA A 65 -19.51 16.51 -8.79
N ALA A 66 -19.63 17.44 -9.71
CA ALA A 66 -20.94 17.87 -10.25
C ALA A 66 -21.54 16.81 -11.19
N ALA A 67 -20.68 16.09 -11.91
CA ALA A 67 -21.02 14.97 -12.78
C ALA A 67 -19.84 14.00 -12.86
N LEU A 68 -20.14 12.72 -13.08
CA LEU A 68 -19.11 11.74 -13.41
C LEU A 68 -18.83 11.75 -14.92
N PRO A 69 -17.57 11.49 -15.33
CA PRO A 69 -17.26 11.25 -16.74
C PRO A 69 -17.92 9.95 -17.23
N ALA A 70 -17.79 9.66 -18.52
CA ALA A 70 -18.23 8.37 -19.04
C ALA A 70 -17.54 7.21 -18.31
N LEU A 71 -18.31 6.33 -17.69
CA LEU A 71 -17.86 5.15 -16.95
C LEU A 71 -18.17 3.86 -17.71
N PRO A 72 -17.40 2.78 -17.57
CA PRO A 72 -16.25 2.64 -16.64
C PRO A 72 -14.98 3.35 -17.12
N VAL A 73 -14.16 3.82 -16.20
CA VAL A 73 -12.83 4.36 -16.48
C VAL A 73 -11.78 3.66 -15.61
N THR A 74 -10.67 3.27 -16.23
CA THR A 74 -9.51 2.73 -15.51
C THR A 74 -8.35 3.70 -15.65
N ILE A 75 -8.01 4.34 -14.52
CA ILE A 75 -6.88 5.27 -14.42
C ILE A 75 -5.59 4.44 -14.39
N ASN A 76 -4.72 4.70 -15.33
CA ASN A 76 -3.40 4.10 -15.44
C ASN A 76 -2.40 5.13 -16.00
N SER A 77 -1.27 4.70 -16.55
CA SER A 77 -0.27 5.60 -17.15
C SER A 77 -0.73 6.30 -18.43
N VAL A 78 -1.85 5.88 -19.04
CA VAL A 78 -2.37 6.41 -20.31
C VAL A 78 -3.71 7.10 -20.10
N THR A 79 -4.60 6.51 -19.30
CA THR A 79 -5.97 6.97 -19.09
C THR A 79 -6.09 7.75 -17.79
N THR A 80 -6.79 8.87 -17.82
CA THR A 80 -7.01 9.77 -16.70
C THR A 80 -8.49 9.84 -16.33
N LEU A 81 -8.77 10.14 -15.04
CA LEU A 81 -10.09 10.50 -14.57
C LEU A 81 -10.15 12.02 -14.37
N THR A 82 -11.08 12.68 -15.05
CA THR A 82 -11.30 14.12 -14.87
C THR A 82 -12.61 14.36 -14.17
N LEU A 83 -12.57 15.11 -13.07
CA LEU A 83 -13.71 15.53 -12.26
C LEU A 83 -13.80 17.05 -12.27
N THR A 84 -15.03 17.56 -12.23
CA THR A 84 -15.26 19.01 -12.17
C THR A 84 -16.28 19.29 -11.07
N TYR A 85 -16.01 20.30 -10.23
CA TYR A 85 -16.92 20.72 -9.17
C TYR A 85 -16.81 22.23 -8.88
N GLY A 86 -17.84 22.78 -8.24
CA GLY A 86 -17.86 24.16 -7.77
C GLY A 86 -18.23 25.19 -8.82
N SER A 87 -18.35 26.44 -8.35
CA SER A 87 -18.57 27.64 -9.19
C SER A 87 -17.74 28.78 -8.61
N PRO A 88 -16.68 29.24 -9.29
CA PRO A 88 -16.18 28.83 -10.62
C PRO A 88 -15.71 27.36 -10.64
N PRO A 89 -15.73 26.68 -11.81
CA PRO A 89 -15.42 25.27 -11.90
C PRO A 89 -13.95 24.99 -11.57
N VAL A 90 -13.75 24.06 -10.65
CA VAL A 90 -12.44 23.48 -10.33
C VAL A 90 -12.30 22.14 -11.04
N VAL A 91 -11.24 21.98 -11.82
CA VAL A 91 -10.95 20.75 -12.55
C VAL A 91 -9.90 19.94 -11.77
N VAL A 92 -10.23 18.70 -11.48
CA VAL A 92 -9.34 17.73 -10.86
C VAL A 92 -9.09 16.58 -11.81
N VAL A 93 -7.82 16.27 -12.05
CA VAL A 93 -7.40 15.17 -12.91
C VAL A 93 -6.59 14.18 -12.10
N TYR A 94 -6.97 12.91 -12.17
CA TYR A 94 -6.21 11.79 -11.63
C TYR A 94 -5.49 11.04 -12.74
N SER A 95 -4.22 10.73 -12.51
CA SER A 95 -3.39 9.89 -13.41
C SER A 95 -2.45 9.02 -12.57
N VAL A 96 -1.98 7.91 -13.13
CA VAL A 96 -0.90 7.12 -12.54
C VAL A 96 0.36 7.37 -13.36
N ASN A 97 1.44 7.79 -12.71
CA ASN A 97 2.71 8.05 -13.38
C ASN A 97 3.55 6.75 -13.55
N SER A 98 4.71 6.86 -14.22
CA SER A 98 5.65 5.75 -14.43
C SER A 98 6.21 5.17 -13.12
N ASN A 99 6.25 5.96 -12.05
CA ASN A 99 6.70 5.52 -10.72
C ASN A 99 5.61 4.80 -9.92
N ARG A 100 4.44 4.57 -10.53
CA ARG A 100 3.25 4.01 -9.87
C ARG A 100 2.70 4.90 -8.75
N ASP A 101 2.85 6.21 -8.89
CA ASP A 101 2.20 7.17 -8.00
C ASP A 101 0.87 7.62 -8.61
N LEU A 102 -0.18 7.60 -7.80
CA LEU A 102 -1.45 8.25 -8.14
C LEU A 102 -1.26 9.76 -7.96
N VAL A 103 -1.29 10.48 -9.06
CA VAL A 103 -1.12 11.93 -9.10
C VAL A 103 -2.47 12.60 -9.24
N ARG A 104 -2.74 13.56 -8.37
CA ARG A 104 -3.91 14.42 -8.39
C ARG A 104 -3.48 15.81 -8.84
N THR A 105 -4.05 16.29 -9.93
CA THR A 105 -3.78 17.63 -10.48
C THR A 105 -5.02 18.49 -10.31
N VAL A 106 -4.89 19.65 -9.67
CA VAL A 106 -5.96 20.62 -9.47
C VAL A 106 -5.60 21.90 -10.19
N ASN A 107 -6.38 22.29 -11.18
CA ASN A 107 -6.12 23.52 -11.98
C ASN A 107 -4.67 23.62 -12.46
N GLY A 108 -4.06 22.48 -12.84
CA GLY A 108 -2.68 22.41 -13.32
C GLY A 108 -1.62 22.17 -12.24
N ALA A 109 -1.93 22.31 -10.94
CA ALA A 109 -1.02 22.01 -9.84
C ALA A 109 -1.09 20.51 -9.47
N ALA A 110 0.01 19.79 -9.67
CA ALA A 110 0.09 18.35 -9.42
C ALA A 110 0.58 18.04 -7.99
N THR A 111 -0.07 17.09 -7.32
CA THR A 111 0.32 16.54 -6.02
C THR A 111 0.22 15.02 -6.04
N THR A 112 1.11 14.32 -5.34
CA THR A 112 1.02 12.87 -5.16
C THR A 112 -0.07 12.55 -4.15
N ALA A 113 -1.15 11.90 -4.59
CA ALA A 113 -2.25 11.47 -3.74
C ALA A 113 -1.93 10.16 -3.01
N ALA A 114 -1.26 9.21 -3.68
CA ALA A 114 -0.79 7.96 -3.11
C ALA A 114 0.40 7.43 -3.90
N ARG A 115 1.24 6.62 -3.26
CA ARG A 115 2.36 5.94 -3.91
C ARG A 115 2.09 4.45 -4.01
N GLY A 116 2.67 3.79 -5.02
CA GLY A 116 2.54 2.34 -5.15
C GLY A 116 1.15 1.88 -5.63
N ILE A 117 0.54 2.61 -6.55
CA ILE A 117 -0.73 2.27 -7.21
C ILE A 117 -0.48 1.87 -8.66
N THR A 118 -0.98 0.72 -9.06
CA THR A 118 -0.91 0.26 -10.46
C THR A 118 -2.04 0.83 -11.29
N SER A 119 -3.26 0.80 -10.76
CA SER A 119 -4.45 1.32 -11.44
C SER A 119 -5.57 1.63 -10.45
N VAL A 120 -6.48 2.49 -10.87
CA VAL A 120 -7.75 2.75 -10.17
C VAL A 120 -8.87 2.60 -11.19
N THR A 121 -9.83 1.74 -10.92
CA THR A 121 -11.01 1.54 -11.77
C THR A 121 -12.23 2.14 -11.09
N VAL A 122 -12.95 2.99 -11.80
CA VAL A 122 -14.21 3.59 -11.36
C VAL A 122 -15.32 3.10 -12.26
N THR A 123 -16.37 2.53 -11.69
CA THR A 123 -17.56 2.04 -12.41
C THR A 123 -18.81 2.67 -11.82
N ALA A 124 -19.83 2.91 -12.67
CA ALA A 124 -21.14 3.38 -12.18
C ALA A 124 -22.00 2.19 -11.72
N ALA A 125 -22.72 2.37 -10.62
CA ALA A 125 -23.69 1.41 -10.10
C ALA A 125 -24.89 2.15 -9.52
N GLY A 126 -25.82 2.58 -10.37
CA GLY A 126 -26.96 3.40 -9.95
C GLY A 126 -26.53 4.78 -9.47
N CYS A 127 -26.89 5.12 -8.23
CA CYS A 127 -26.55 6.41 -7.59
C CYS A 127 -25.21 6.40 -6.85
N TYR A 128 -24.36 5.42 -7.06
CA TYR A 128 -23.01 5.36 -6.50
C TYR A 128 -22.01 4.89 -7.54
N ALA A 129 -20.77 5.26 -7.34
CA ALA A 129 -19.63 4.76 -8.09
C ALA A 129 -18.89 3.73 -7.25
N THR A 130 -18.54 2.62 -7.85
CA THR A 130 -17.65 1.63 -7.24
C THR A 130 -16.23 1.93 -7.67
N VAL A 131 -15.35 2.13 -6.71
CA VAL A 131 -13.93 2.41 -6.92
C VAL A 131 -13.12 1.19 -6.50
N THR A 132 -12.31 0.67 -7.41
CA THR A 132 -11.38 -0.44 -7.14
C THR A 132 -9.95 0.08 -7.31
N ILE A 133 -9.16 0.01 -6.26
CA ILE A 133 -7.75 0.43 -6.24
C ILE A 133 -6.87 -0.81 -6.26
N GLN A 134 -5.94 -0.88 -7.22
CA GLN A 134 -4.96 -1.95 -7.33
C GLN A 134 -3.59 -1.46 -6.86
N PRO A 135 -3.11 -1.90 -5.68
CA PRO A 135 -1.74 -1.62 -5.24
C PRO A 135 -0.69 -2.28 -6.14
N SER A 136 0.50 -1.73 -6.16
CA SER A 136 1.62 -2.27 -6.94
C SER A 136 2.43 -3.33 -6.20
N ALA A 137 2.24 -3.47 -4.89
CA ALA A 137 2.98 -4.45 -4.09
C ALA A 137 2.58 -5.88 -4.48
N THR A 138 3.58 -6.74 -4.66
CA THR A 138 3.37 -8.14 -5.02
C THR A 138 2.59 -8.86 -3.92
N GLY A 139 1.48 -9.52 -4.28
CA GLY A 139 0.60 -10.22 -3.35
C GLY A 139 -0.43 -9.32 -2.65
N ALA A 140 -0.43 -8.01 -2.88
CA ALA A 140 -1.46 -7.13 -2.35
C ALA A 140 -2.79 -7.33 -3.10
N THR A 141 -3.88 -7.37 -2.35
CA THR A 141 -5.23 -7.48 -2.90
C THR A 141 -5.78 -6.11 -3.29
N ALA A 142 -6.60 -6.08 -4.34
CA ALA A 142 -7.33 -4.87 -4.71
C ALA A 142 -8.34 -4.50 -3.61
N ALA A 143 -8.43 -3.21 -3.30
CA ALA A 143 -9.44 -2.68 -2.40
C ALA A 143 -10.59 -2.08 -3.19
N THR A 144 -11.82 -2.39 -2.79
CA THR A 144 -13.03 -1.90 -3.45
C THR A 144 -13.94 -1.23 -2.44
N PHE A 145 -14.47 -0.06 -2.78
CA PHE A 145 -15.41 0.69 -1.96
C PHE A 145 -16.40 1.46 -2.84
N ASN A 146 -17.53 1.84 -2.26
CA ASN A 146 -18.57 2.61 -2.93
C ASN A 146 -18.56 4.06 -2.49
N VAL A 147 -18.72 4.96 -3.45
CA VAL A 147 -18.84 6.40 -3.22
C VAL A 147 -20.16 6.85 -3.80
N SER A 148 -20.98 7.50 -2.98
CA SER A 148 -22.23 8.11 -3.43
C SER A 148 -22.06 9.62 -3.62
N ASN A 149 -22.83 10.20 -4.50
CA ASN A 149 -23.00 11.64 -4.53
C ASN A 149 -23.70 12.14 -3.26
N ARG A 150 -23.69 13.44 -3.05
CA ARG A 150 -24.36 14.06 -1.88
C ARG A 150 -25.81 13.60 -1.76
N PRO A 151 -26.37 13.55 -0.52
CA PRO A 151 -27.76 13.16 -0.31
C PRO A 151 -28.74 13.96 -1.20
N GLY A 152 -29.47 13.26 -2.07
CA GLY A 152 -30.52 13.85 -2.91
C GLY A 152 -30.23 13.88 -4.42
N GLY A 153 -29.07 13.43 -4.89
CA GLY A 153 -28.78 13.36 -6.32
C GLY A 153 -28.10 12.04 -6.74
N CYS A 154 -28.53 11.48 -7.86
CA CYS A 154 -27.70 10.57 -8.64
C CYS A 154 -26.84 11.41 -9.60
N TRP A 155 -25.66 10.90 -10.01
CA TRP A 155 -24.76 11.57 -10.95
C TRP A 155 -25.44 11.94 -12.27
#